data_a7e583d49329e1d07e64b08208213bd7
#
_entry.id   a7e583d49329e1d07e64b08208213bd7
#
_cell.length_a   1.000
_cell.length_b   1.000
_cell.length_c   1.000
_cell.angle_alpha   90.00
_cell.angle_beta   90.00
_cell.angle_gamma   90.00
#
_symmetry.space_group_name_H-M   'P 1'
#
loop_
_entity.id
_entity.type
_entity.pdbx_description
1 polymer ?
#
loop_
_entity_poly.entity_id
_entity_poly.type
_entity_poly.pdbx_seq_one_letter_code
_entity_poly.pdbx_strand_id
1 'polypeptide(L)'
;MLKRLAKELNVVIPVSFYEAGEGRQLFNSVAVIDADGEVLGIYRKTHIPDDHYYQEKFYFTPGNTGFKAFKTRYATIGVGICWDQWFPETARGMALKGAEILFYPTAIGSEPILECDSMPHWRRCMTGHAACNLMPVVAANRIGTEEVVPCAENGNQSSALTFYGSSFITDATGEVVEEMDRVSEGFILHSFDLDELESERKSWGLFRDGSRGSSRCCGADCWR
;
A
#
# COMPACT_ATOMS: atom_id res chain seq x y z
N MET A 1 -12.67 -19.42 0.82
CA MET A 1 -11.99 -19.67 -0.48
C MET A 1 -10.51 -19.31 -0.37
N LEU A 2 -10.13 -18.05 -0.15
CA LEU A 2 -8.72 -17.59 -0.15
C LEU A 2 -7.84 -18.25 0.92
N LYS A 3 -8.32 -18.50 2.13
CA LYS A 3 -7.59 -19.28 3.17
C LYS A 3 -7.17 -20.66 2.67
N ARG A 4 -8.07 -21.37 1.95
CA ARG A 4 -7.76 -22.68 1.37
C ARG A 4 -6.73 -22.54 0.25
N LEU A 5 -6.88 -21.53 -0.61
CA LEU A 5 -5.95 -21.27 -1.71
C LEU A 5 -4.54 -20.95 -1.19
N ALA A 6 -4.42 -20.06 -0.18
CA ALA A 6 -3.14 -19.75 0.46
C ALA A 6 -2.42 -21.01 0.95
N LYS A 7 -3.17 -21.90 1.62
CA LYS A 7 -2.65 -23.17 2.13
C LYS A 7 -2.27 -24.15 1.00
N GLU A 8 -3.13 -24.32 0.00
CA GLU A 8 -2.89 -25.22 -1.13
C GLU A 8 -1.65 -24.82 -1.93
N LEU A 9 -1.48 -23.51 -2.17
CA LEU A 9 -0.34 -22.96 -2.93
C LEU A 9 0.87 -22.63 -2.06
N ASN A 10 0.73 -22.71 -0.73
CA ASN A 10 1.78 -22.36 0.22
C ASN A 10 2.29 -20.91 0.01
N VAL A 11 1.37 -19.96 -0.12
CA VAL A 11 1.65 -18.54 -0.37
C VAL A 11 0.96 -17.64 0.65
N VAL A 12 1.55 -16.48 0.88
CA VAL A 12 0.92 -15.40 1.67
C VAL A 12 0.07 -14.53 0.75
N ILE A 13 -1.16 -14.23 1.16
CA ILE A 13 -2.09 -13.43 0.35
C ILE A 13 -2.60 -12.24 1.17
N PRO A 14 -2.15 -11.00 0.89
CA PRO A 14 -2.85 -9.79 1.32
C PRO A 14 -4.15 -9.63 0.52
N VAL A 15 -5.28 -9.48 1.20
CA VAL A 15 -6.61 -9.41 0.58
C VAL A 15 -7.30 -8.11 0.96
N SER A 16 -7.54 -7.23 -0.01
CA SER A 16 -8.33 -6.02 0.19
C SER A 16 -9.83 -6.34 0.19
N PHE A 17 -10.57 -5.71 1.10
CA PHE A 17 -12.01 -5.89 1.19
C PHE A 17 -12.70 -4.69 1.86
N TYR A 18 -14.00 -4.57 1.58
CA TYR A 18 -14.88 -3.63 2.24
C TYR A 18 -15.33 -4.21 3.57
N GLU A 19 -14.95 -3.60 4.69
CA GLU A 19 -15.21 -4.10 6.04
C GLU A 19 -16.37 -3.34 6.69
N ALA A 20 -17.37 -4.06 7.16
CA ALA A 20 -18.38 -3.53 8.07
C ALA A 20 -17.88 -3.66 9.52
N GLY A 21 -17.66 -2.54 10.16
CA GLY A 21 -17.29 -2.45 11.58
C GLY A 21 -18.51 -2.30 12.49
N GLU A 22 -18.25 -2.02 13.75
CA GLU A 22 -19.32 -1.74 14.73
C GLU A 22 -19.94 -0.36 14.49
N GLY A 23 -21.22 -0.19 14.87
CA GLY A 23 -21.88 1.11 14.92
C GLY A 23 -22.01 1.84 13.58
N ARG A 24 -22.17 1.10 12.46
CA ARG A 24 -22.26 1.60 11.08
C ARG A 24 -20.93 2.15 10.52
N GLN A 25 -19.81 1.90 11.15
CA GLN A 25 -18.51 2.23 10.60
C GLN A 25 -18.19 1.29 9.44
N LEU A 26 -17.61 1.83 8.39
CA LEU A 26 -17.18 1.11 7.22
C LEU A 26 -15.69 1.40 7.00
N PHE A 27 -14.91 0.38 6.68
CA PHE A 27 -13.47 0.52 6.51
C PHE A 27 -13.01 -0.07 5.17
N ASN A 28 -12.01 0.56 4.61
CA ASN A 28 -11.20 -0.01 3.54
C ASN A 28 -10.07 -0.81 4.21
N SER A 29 -10.07 -2.13 4.06
CA SER A 29 -9.25 -3.02 4.87
C SER A 29 -8.47 -4.04 4.05
N VAL A 30 -7.34 -4.47 4.60
CA VAL A 30 -6.56 -5.61 4.10
C VAL A 30 -6.43 -6.65 5.20
N ALA A 31 -6.82 -7.88 4.91
CA ALA A 31 -6.49 -9.06 5.71
C ALA A 31 -5.24 -9.73 5.15
N VAL A 32 -4.30 -10.11 6.01
CA VAL A 32 -3.13 -10.90 5.61
C VAL A 32 -3.38 -12.36 5.96
N ILE A 33 -3.43 -13.21 4.94
CA ILE A 33 -3.59 -14.65 5.08
C ILE A 33 -2.22 -15.31 4.89
N ASP A 34 -1.77 -16.07 5.90
CA ASP A 34 -0.48 -16.76 5.84
C ASP A 34 -0.54 -18.04 5.00
N ALA A 35 0.62 -18.59 4.71
CA ALA A 35 0.82 -19.77 3.87
C ALA A 35 0.18 -21.06 4.41
N ASP A 36 -0.19 -21.11 5.68
CA ASP A 36 -0.98 -22.18 6.29
C ASP A 36 -2.50 -21.97 6.20
N GLY A 37 -2.92 -20.82 5.67
CA GLY A 37 -4.31 -20.41 5.54
C GLY A 37 -4.87 -19.67 6.76
N GLU A 38 -4.07 -19.39 7.79
CA GLU A 38 -4.51 -18.60 8.93
C GLU A 38 -4.50 -17.09 8.61
N VAL A 39 -5.44 -16.34 9.19
CA VAL A 39 -5.50 -14.88 9.07
C VAL A 39 -4.66 -14.27 10.19
N LEU A 40 -3.55 -13.64 9.84
CA LEU A 40 -2.64 -13.01 10.81
C LEU A 40 -3.23 -11.73 11.42
N GLY A 41 -4.14 -11.09 10.72
CA GLY A 41 -4.81 -9.89 11.19
C GLY A 41 -5.31 -9.01 10.06
N ILE A 42 -5.83 -7.84 10.45
CA ILE A 42 -6.40 -6.85 9.54
C ILE A 42 -5.70 -5.51 9.76
N TYR A 43 -5.36 -4.84 8.66
CA TYR A 43 -5.01 -3.43 8.62
C TYR A 43 -6.17 -2.65 7.99
N ARG A 44 -6.58 -1.56 8.62
CA ARG A 44 -7.57 -0.62 8.10
C ARG A 44 -6.87 0.61 7.56
N LYS A 45 -7.16 1.00 6.33
CA LYS A 45 -6.57 2.15 5.65
C LYS A 45 -6.63 3.39 6.55
N THR A 46 -5.48 3.94 6.87
CA THR A 46 -5.36 5.06 7.81
C THR A 46 -5.75 6.38 7.14
N HIS A 47 -5.24 6.61 5.93
CA HIS A 47 -5.45 7.86 5.20
C HIS A 47 -6.53 7.68 4.14
N ILE A 48 -7.66 8.35 4.33
CA ILE A 48 -8.80 8.26 3.42
C ILE A 48 -8.82 9.50 2.53
N PRO A 49 -8.70 9.36 1.20
CA PRO A 49 -8.77 10.50 0.28
C PRO A 49 -10.18 11.09 0.22
N ASP A 50 -10.24 12.37 -0.13
CA ASP A 50 -11.48 13.09 -0.37
C ASP A 50 -11.24 14.16 -1.43
N ASP A 51 -11.13 13.72 -2.66
CA ASP A 51 -10.92 14.58 -3.81
C ASP A 51 -11.79 14.12 -4.98
N HIS A 52 -11.83 14.91 -6.04
CA HIS A 52 -12.56 14.58 -7.26
C HIS A 52 -12.17 13.16 -7.72
N TYR A 53 -13.17 12.33 -8.02
CA TYR A 53 -13.06 10.90 -8.35
C TYR A 53 -12.60 9.97 -7.22
N TYR A 54 -12.12 10.47 -6.09
CA TYR A 54 -11.65 9.68 -4.95
C TYR A 54 -12.40 10.06 -3.67
N GLN A 55 -13.73 10.10 -3.71
CA GLN A 55 -14.59 10.51 -2.57
C GLN A 55 -14.75 9.38 -1.55
N GLU A 56 -13.64 8.79 -1.12
CA GLU A 56 -13.68 7.66 -0.20
C GLU A 56 -14.21 8.03 1.20
N LYS A 57 -14.08 9.29 1.63
CA LYS A 57 -14.62 9.72 2.93
C LYS A 57 -16.14 9.64 3.05
N PHE A 58 -16.84 9.59 1.91
CA PHE A 58 -18.28 9.33 1.92
C PHE A 58 -18.60 7.92 2.41
N TYR A 59 -17.73 6.95 2.13
CA TYR A 59 -17.95 5.54 2.43
C TYR A 59 -17.19 5.08 3.66
N PHE A 60 -15.96 5.54 3.88
CA PHE A 60 -15.04 4.96 4.83
C PHE A 60 -14.68 5.86 5.99
N THR A 61 -14.66 5.26 7.16
CA THR A 61 -14.06 5.82 8.38
C THR A 61 -12.54 5.60 8.31
N PRO A 62 -11.70 6.58 8.72
CA PRO A 62 -10.27 6.37 8.87
C PRO A 62 -9.96 5.16 9.75
N GLY A 63 -8.95 4.40 9.36
CA GLY A 63 -8.54 3.20 10.07
C GLY A 63 -8.09 3.47 11.51
N ASN A 64 -8.43 2.59 12.41
CA ASN A 64 -8.12 2.67 13.84
C ASN A 64 -7.22 1.53 14.33
N THR A 65 -6.59 0.78 13.41
CA THR A 65 -5.69 -0.33 13.75
C THR A 65 -4.25 0.11 14.02
N GLY A 66 -3.93 1.36 13.67
CA GLY A 66 -2.54 1.82 13.57
C GLY A 66 -1.79 1.09 12.45
N PHE A 67 -0.55 1.50 12.19
CA PHE A 67 0.32 0.81 11.25
C PHE A 67 0.70 -0.57 11.79
N LYS A 68 0.74 -1.58 10.91
CA LYS A 68 1.03 -2.97 11.27
C LYS A 68 2.13 -3.55 10.41
N ALA A 69 2.91 -4.44 11.02
CA ALA A 69 3.73 -5.41 10.31
C ALA A 69 3.25 -6.82 10.68
N PHE A 70 3.13 -7.68 9.68
CA PHE A 70 2.60 -9.03 9.82
C PHE A 70 3.74 -10.02 9.65
N LYS A 71 4.05 -10.77 10.71
CA LYS A 71 5.06 -11.82 10.65
C LYS A 71 4.43 -13.04 9.98
N THR A 72 4.74 -13.21 8.70
CA THR A 72 4.31 -14.35 7.91
C THR A 72 5.31 -15.49 7.98
N ARG A 73 5.00 -16.60 7.34
CA ARG A 73 5.92 -17.74 7.23
C ARG A 73 7.24 -17.38 6.56
N TYR A 74 7.26 -16.40 5.64
CA TYR A 74 8.43 -16.12 4.78
C TYR A 74 9.14 -14.82 5.13
N ALA A 75 8.39 -13.79 5.46
CA ALA A 75 8.91 -12.46 5.76
C ALA A 75 7.96 -11.71 6.70
N THR A 76 8.46 -10.67 7.36
CA THR A 76 7.59 -9.70 8.01
C THR A 76 7.19 -8.64 7.00
N ILE A 77 5.90 -8.53 6.70
CA ILE A 77 5.41 -7.61 5.66
C ILE A 77 4.57 -6.46 6.23
N GLY A 78 4.73 -5.28 5.64
CA GLY A 78 3.81 -4.16 5.81
C GLY A 78 2.85 -4.08 4.63
N VAL A 79 1.61 -3.65 4.85
CA VAL A 79 0.64 -3.40 3.76
C VAL A 79 -0.04 -2.08 4.01
N GLY A 80 0.31 -1.05 3.21
CA GLY A 80 -0.41 0.23 3.15
C GLY A 80 -1.40 0.21 1.98
N ILE A 81 -2.54 0.89 2.09
CA ILE A 81 -3.58 0.84 1.07
C ILE A 81 -3.63 2.16 0.31
N CYS A 82 -3.36 2.13 -1.00
CA CYS A 82 -3.56 3.21 -1.96
C CYS A 82 -3.06 4.57 -1.41
N TRP A 83 -3.96 5.46 -0.95
CA TRP A 83 -3.62 6.80 -0.45
C TRP A 83 -2.57 6.83 0.67
N ASP A 84 -2.44 5.76 1.46
CA ASP A 84 -1.36 5.60 2.45
C ASP A 84 0.03 5.73 1.84
N GLN A 85 0.18 5.45 0.55
CA GLN A 85 1.44 5.52 -0.21
C GLN A 85 2.04 6.93 -0.32
N TRP A 86 1.23 7.97 -0.10
CA TRP A 86 1.70 9.36 -0.15
C TRP A 86 2.29 9.83 1.17
N PHE A 87 2.10 9.07 2.24
CA PHE A 87 2.49 9.43 3.61
C PHE A 87 3.75 8.68 4.03
N PRO A 88 4.90 9.37 4.19
CA PRO A 88 6.16 8.75 4.66
C PRO A 88 6.00 8.04 5.99
N GLU A 89 5.09 8.51 6.84
CA GLU A 89 4.76 7.93 8.15
C GLU A 89 4.28 6.48 8.03
N THR A 90 3.54 6.14 6.97
CA THR A 90 3.08 4.77 6.73
C THR A 90 4.26 3.83 6.54
N ALA A 91 5.16 4.15 5.61
CA ALA A 91 6.34 3.34 5.34
C ALA A 91 7.26 3.25 6.55
N ARG A 92 7.58 4.39 7.18
CA ARG A 92 8.44 4.45 8.36
C ARG A 92 7.81 3.73 9.55
N GLY A 93 6.51 3.90 9.77
CA GLY A 93 5.79 3.25 10.86
C GLY A 93 5.79 1.73 10.74
N MET A 94 5.61 1.19 9.54
CA MET A 94 5.66 -0.25 9.28
C MET A 94 7.09 -0.79 9.37
N ALA A 95 8.10 -0.05 8.86
CA ALA A 95 9.50 -0.40 8.97
C ALA A 95 9.97 -0.47 10.44
N LEU A 96 9.55 0.49 11.28
CA LEU A 96 9.84 0.51 12.73
C LEU A 96 9.17 -0.65 13.48
N LYS A 97 8.10 -1.23 12.93
CA LYS A 97 7.45 -2.44 13.45
C LYS A 97 8.07 -3.74 12.90
N GLY A 98 9.16 -3.63 12.14
CA GLY A 98 9.94 -4.75 11.65
C GLY A 98 9.55 -5.23 10.25
N ALA A 99 8.78 -4.47 9.48
CA ALA A 99 8.52 -4.83 8.09
C ALA A 99 9.82 -4.91 7.29
N GLU A 100 9.96 -5.99 6.54
CA GLU A 100 11.10 -6.28 5.65
C GLU A 100 10.75 -5.96 4.20
N ILE A 101 9.47 -6.08 3.83
CA ILE A 101 8.92 -5.74 2.52
C ILE A 101 7.61 -4.97 2.73
N LEU A 102 7.37 -3.94 1.92
CA LEU A 102 6.17 -3.10 2.00
C LEU A 102 5.33 -3.24 0.72
N PHE A 103 4.06 -3.57 0.89
CA PHE A 103 3.10 -3.70 -0.20
C PHE A 103 2.13 -2.53 -0.24
N TYR A 104 1.82 -2.05 -1.46
CA TYR A 104 0.81 -1.03 -1.72
C TYR A 104 -0.16 -1.51 -2.81
N PRO A 105 -1.24 -2.22 -2.44
CA PRO A 105 -2.37 -2.39 -3.35
C PRO A 105 -3.03 -1.03 -3.58
N THR A 106 -3.24 -0.66 -4.85
CA THR A 106 -3.71 0.67 -5.21
C THR A 106 -4.60 0.69 -6.44
N ALA A 107 -5.40 1.75 -6.57
CA ALA A 107 -6.14 2.11 -7.76
C ALA A 107 -6.00 3.62 -7.96
N ILE A 108 -4.95 4.03 -8.66
CA ILE A 108 -4.64 5.42 -8.95
C ILE A 108 -4.49 5.63 -10.45
N GLY A 109 -4.97 6.76 -10.94
CA GLY A 109 -4.98 7.08 -12.36
C GLY A 109 -4.78 8.55 -12.64
N SER A 110 -4.91 8.92 -13.90
CA SER A 110 -4.91 10.29 -14.36
C SER A 110 -6.24 10.93 -14.06
N GLU A 111 -6.19 12.03 -13.34
CA GLU A 111 -7.34 12.86 -13.05
C GLU A 111 -7.54 13.84 -14.22
N PRO A 112 -8.67 13.75 -14.95
CA PRO A 112 -8.87 14.59 -16.15
C PRO A 112 -8.82 16.09 -15.87
N ILE A 113 -9.13 16.50 -14.63
CA ILE A 113 -9.17 17.92 -14.24
C ILE A 113 -7.77 18.53 -14.11
N LEU A 114 -6.77 17.74 -13.71
CA LEU A 114 -5.43 18.25 -13.44
C LEU A 114 -4.57 18.38 -14.70
N GLU A 115 -5.01 17.81 -15.83
CA GLU A 115 -4.27 17.77 -17.10
C GLU A 115 -2.77 17.37 -16.93
N CYS A 116 -2.48 16.60 -15.87
CA CYS A 116 -1.12 16.18 -15.57
C CYS A 116 -1.01 14.68 -15.39
N ASP A 117 0.13 14.14 -15.80
CA ASP A 117 0.48 12.73 -15.54
C ASP A 117 1.13 12.60 -14.16
N SER A 118 0.38 12.16 -13.17
CA SER A 118 0.88 11.99 -11.80
C SER A 118 1.72 10.72 -11.58
N MET A 119 1.79 9.80 -12.56
CA MET A 119 2.51 8.54 -12.41
C MET A 119 4.00 8.72 -12.04
N PRO A 120 4.77 9.62 -12.68
CA PRO A 120 6.17 9.83 -12.30
C PRO A 120 6.33 10.38 -10.88
N HIS A 121 5.38 11.19 -10.40
CA HIS A 121 5.36 11.68 -9.02
C HIS A 121 5.06 10.53 -8.03
N TRP A 122 4.02 9.76 -8.30
CA TRP A 122 3.63 8.57 -7.54
C TRP A 122 4.80 7.59 -7.39
N ARG A 123 5.49 7.25 -8.50
CA ARG A 123 6.66 6.37 -8.50
C ARG A 123 7.78 6.92 -7.60
N ARG A 124 8.14 8.21 -7.77
CA ARG A 124 9.19 8.83 -6.95
C ARG A 124 8.89 8.83 -5.46
N CYS A 125 7.62 9.00 -5.08
CA CYS A 125 7.23 8.93 -3.68
C CYS A 125 7.55 7.56 -3.09
N MET A 126 7.16 6.48 -3.77
CA MET A 126 7.35 5.12 -3.26
C MET A 126 8.79 4.62 -3.37
N THR A 127 9.53 4.98 -4.42
CA THR A 127 10.97 4.68 -4.49
C THR A 127 11.73 5.40 -3.36
N GLY A 128 11.30 6.63 -3.01
CA GLY A 128 11.80 7.35 -1.85
C GLY A 128 11.50 6.62 -0.52
N HIS A 129 10.32 6.01 -0.38
CA HIS A 129 10.00 5.21 0.81
C HIS A 129 10.89 3.97 0.92
N ALA A 130 11.17 3.29 -0.19
CA ALA A 130 12.11 2.16 -0.21
C ALA A 130 13.49 2.61 0.26
N ALA A 131 14.07 3.62 -0.39
CA ALA A 131 15.39 4.15 -0.11
C ALA A 131 15.54 4.65 1.35
N CYS A 132 14.57 5.43 1.85
CA CYS A 132 14.62 5.97 3.20
C CYS A 132 14.46 4.92 4.31
N ASN A 133 13.92 3.74 3.99
CA ASN A 133 13.70 2.67 4.96
C ASN A 133 14.58 1.44 4.70
N LEU A 134 15.39 1.44 3.64
CA LEU A 134 16.16 0.27 3.19
C LEU A 134 15.23 -0.97 3.16
N MET A 135 14.12 -0.84 2.46
CA MET A 135 13.03 -1.80 2.47
C MET A 135 12.36 -1.85 1.10
N PRO A 136 12.40 -2.99 0.39
CA PRO A 136 11.72 -3.11 -0.88
C PRO A 136 10.24 -2.71 -0.83
N VAL A 137 9.77 -2.07 -1.90
CA VAL A 137 8.38 -1.69 -2.09
C VAL A 137 7.79 -2.45 -3.28
N VAL A 138 6.63 -3.03 -3.07
CA VAL A 138 5.83 -3.72 -4.10
C VAL A 138 4.54 -2.95 -4.30
N ALA A 139 4.41 -2.28 -5.43
CA ALA A 139 3.24 -1.48 -5.78
C ALA A 139 2.42 -2.19 -6.87
N ALA A 140 1.19 -2.55 -6.54
CA ALA A 140 0.25 -3.14 -7.50
C ALA A 140 -0.85 -2.13 -7.81
N ASN A 141 -0.93 -1.67 -9.05
CA ASN A 141 -1.91 -0.70 -9.49
C ASN A 141 -2.87 -1.28 -10.53
N ARG A 142 -4.06 -0.73 -10.54
CA ARG A 142 -5.11 -1.04 -11.51
C ARG A 142 -4.79 -0.45 -12.90
N ILE A 143 -5.35 -1.08 -13.94
CA ILE A 143 -5.37 -0.61 -15.33
C ILE A 143 -6.80 -0.37 -15.80
N GLY A 144 -6.96 0.25 -16.97
CA GLY A 144 -8.23 0.47 -17.63
C GLY A 144 -8.89 1.80 -17.28
N THR A 145 -10.04 2.06 -17.89
CA THR A 145 -10.79 3.30 -17.70
C THR A 145 -12.16 2.99 -17.10
N GLU A 146 -12.54 3.76 -16.09
CA GLU A 146 -13.90 3.81 -15.58
C GLU A 146 -14.58 5.09 -16.04
N GLU A 147 -15.76 4.94 -16.63
CA GLU A 147 -16.57 6.06 -17.10
C GLU A 147 -17.82 6.18 -16.25
N VAL A 148 -18.14 7.41 -15.85
CA VAL A 148 -19.43 7.73 -15.22
C VAL A 148 -20.44 8.03 -16.31
N VAL A 149 -21.45 7.18 -16.44
CA VAL A 149 -22.54 7.39 -17.40
C VAL A 149 -23.49 8.46 -16.84
N PRO A 150 -23.71 9.57 -17.57
CA PRO A 150 -24.65 10.59 -17.15
C PRO A 150 -26.06 10.04 -16.97
N CYS A 151 -26.67 10.32 -15.82
CA CYS A 151 -28.06 9.99 -15.54
C CYS A 151 -28.68 11.04 -14.60
N ALA A 152 -29.98 11.07 -14.45
CA ALA A 152 -30.65 12.05 -13.60
C ALA A 152 -30.23 11.91 -12.12
N GLU A 153 -30.00 10.68 -11.67
CA GLU A 153 -29.65 10.35 -10.30
C GLU A 153 -28.27 10.87 -9.91
N ASN A 154 -27.33 10.99 -10.86
CA ASN A 154 -26.00 11.54 -10.62
C ASN A 154 -25.86 13.02 -11.06
N GLY A 155 -26.96 13.69 -11.34
CA GLY A 155 -26.98 15.09 -11.78
C GLY A 155 -26.40 15.27 -13.19
N ASN A 156 -26.47 14.28 -14.04
CA ASN A 156 -25.91 14.24 -15.40
C ASN A 156 -24.40 14.46 -15.43
N GLN A 157 -23.68 14.04 -14.39
CA GLN A 157 -22.23 14.07 -14.37
C GLN A 157 -21.64 13.13 -15.42
N SER A 158 -20.67 13.65 -16.16
CA SER A 158 -19.87 12.91 -17.12
C SER A 158 -18.41 13.03 -16.73
N SER A 159 -17.78 11.91 -16.45
CA SER A 159 -16.35 11.89 -16.10
C SER A 159 -15.73 10.53 -16.42
N ALA A 160 -14.44 10.49 -16.60
CA ALA A 160 -13.68 9.27 -16.78
C ALA A 160 -12.40 9.30 -15.96
N LEU A 161 -12.02 8.16 -15.37
CA LEU A 161 -10.75 7.99 -14.69
C LEU A 161 -9.99 6.85 -15.37
N THR A 162 -8.82 7.15 -15.91
CA THR A 162 -7.94 6.14 -16.50
C THR A 162 -6.83 5.78 -15.51
N PHE A 163 -6.89 4.55 -14.99
CA PHE A 163 -5.84 4.00 -14.13
C PHE A 163 -4.60 3.75 -14.95
N TYR A 164 -3.45 4.23 -14.49
CA TYR A 164 -2.22 4.22 -15.30
C TYR A 164 -1.33 2.99 -15.08
N GLY A 165 -1.83 1.91 -14.46
CA GLY A 165 -1.07 0.68 -14.29
C GLY A 165 0.30 0.94 -13.67
N SER A 166 1.34 0.65 -14.42
CA SER A 166 2.74 0.91 -14.02
C SER A 166 3.10 0.27 -12.68
N SER A 167 2.53 -0.90 -12.39
CA SER A 167 2.90 -1.70 -11.21
C SER A 167 4.39 -1.99 -11.22
N PHE A 168 5.04 -1.97 -10.04
CA PHE A 168 6.49 -2.15 -9.97
C PHE A 168 6.94 -2.74 -8.64
N ILE A 169 8.17 -3.25 -8.66
CA ILE A 169 8.92 -3.69 -7.48
C ILE A 169 10.22 -2.89 -7.42
N THR A 170 10.58 -2.41 -6.23
CA THR A 170 11.90 -1.81 -5.98
C THR A 170 12.77 -2.74 -5.17
N ASP A 171 14.08 -2.55 -5.25
CA ASP A 171 15.00 -3.03 -4.24
C ASP A 171 14.96 -2.15 -2.97
N ALA A 172 15.83 -2.44 -2.00
CA ALA A 172 15.92 -1.68 -0.75
C ALA A 172 16.47 -0.25 -0.93
N THR A 173 17.18 0.03 -2.02
CA THR A 173 17.73 1.36 -2.32
C THR A 173 16.76 2.26 -3.06
N GLY A 174 15.62 1.70 -3.50
CA GLY A 174 14.59 2.40 -4.25
C GLY A 174 14.77 2.31 -5.77
N GLU A 175 15.72 1.52 -6.27
CA GLU A 175 15.82 1.23 -7.69
C GLU A 175 14.68 0.30 -8.11
N VAL A 176 14.04 0.61 -9.25
CA VAL A 176 12.97 -0.23 -9.80
C VAL A 176 13.61 -1.44 -10.48
N VAL A 177 13.37 -2.62 -9.92
CA VAL A 177 13.93 -3.89 -10.42
C VAL A 177 12.99 -4.65 -11.33
N GLU A 178 11.69 -4.43 -11.18
CA GLU A 178 10.65 -5.01 -12.05
C GLU A 178 9.56 -3.98 -12.27
N GLU A 179 9.04 -3.88 -13.50
CA GLU A 179 7.91 -3.00 -13.79
C GLU A 179 6.99 -3.53 -14.89
N MET A 180 5.73 -3.12 -14.84
CA MET A 180 4.74 -3.32 -15.87
C MET A 180 4.47 -2.00 -16.63
N ASP A 181 3.95 -2.13 -17.83
CA ASP A 181 3.45 -1.00 -18.59
C ASP A 181 2.12 -0.44 -18.00
N ARG A 182 1.54 0.51 -18.71
CA ARG A 182 0.32 1.21 -18.27
C ARG A 182 -0.99 0.52 -18.61
N VAL A 183 -0.97 -0.48 -19.46
CA VAL A 183 -2.20 -1.01 -20.11
C VAL A 183 -2.33 -2.52 -20.06
N SER A 184 -1.23 -3.24 -19.87
CA SER A 184 -1.25 -4.70 -19.88
C SER A 184 -1.65 -5.28 -18.54
N GLU A 185 -2.54 -6.27 -18.58
CA GLU A 185 -2.80 -7.15 -17.43
C GLU A 185 -1.69 -8.19 -17.31
N GLY A 186 -1.24 -8.48 -16.10
CA GLY A 186 -0.19 -9.46 -15.89
C GLY A 186 0.31 -9.53 -14.46
N PHE A 187 1.49 -10.11 -14.31
CA PHE A 187 2.20 -10.19 -13.03
C PHE A 187 3.69 -9.97 -13.24
N ILE A 188 4.36 -9.52 -12.19
CA ILE A 188 5.82 -9.43 -12.08
C ILE A 188 6.27 -10.23 -10.87
N LEU A 189 7.49 -10.74 -10.93
CA LEU A 189 8.07 -11.59 -9.90
C LEU A 189 9.52 -11.17 -9.64
N HIS A 190 9.86 -11.02 -8.36
CA HIS A 190 11.22 -10.76 -7.92
C HIS A 190 11.53 -11.57 -6.67
N SER A 191 12.80 -11.94 -6.49
CA SER A 191 13.28 -12.67 -5.31
C SER A 191 14.22 -11.79 -4.49
N PHE A 192 14.01 -11.74 -3.18
CA PHE A 192 14.85 -11.03 -2.25
C PHE A 192 15.55 -12.00 -1.31
N ASP A 193 16.83 -11.76 -1.03
CA ASP A 193 17.54 -12.36 0.08
C ASP A 193 17.31 -11.51 1.33
N LEU A 194 16.54 -12.03 2.29
CA LEU A 194 16.18 -11.27 3.49
C LEU A 194 17.36 -11.06 4.44
N ASP A 195 18.33 -11.97 4.45
CA ASP A 195 19.55 -11.83 5.26
C ASP A 195 20.45 -10.71 4.71
N GLU A 196 20.55 -10.59 3.39
CA GLU A 196 21.24 -9.47 2.74
C GLU A 196 20.55 -8.14 3.04
N LEU A 197 19.23 -8.07 2.91
CA LEU A 197 18.42 -6.88 3.22
C LEU A 197 18.62 -6.45 4.70
N GLU A 198 18.60 -7.40 5.62
CA GLU A 198 18.84 -7.11 7.05
C GLU A 198 20.25 -6.60 7.30
N SER A 199 21.24 -7.23 6.66
CA SER A 199 22.65 -6.83 6.76
C SER A 199 22.88 -5.41 6.24
N GLU A 200 22.32 -5.08 5.07
CA GLU A 200 22.39 -3.76 4.48
C GLU A 200 21.72 -2.71 5.38
N ARG A 201 20.51 -2.96 5.86
CA ARG A 201 19.79 -2.07 6.77
C ARG A 201 20.57 -1.80 8.07
N LYS A 202 21.25 -2.81 8.61
CA LYS A 202 22.10 -2.66 9.79
C LYS A 202 23.36 -1.85 9.50
N SER A 203 23.98 -2.05 8.34
CA SER A 203 25.24 -1.38 7.96
C SER A 203 25.06 0.13 7.78
N TRP A 204 23.96 0.56 7.15
CA TRP A 204 23.66 1.98 6.93
C TRP A 204 23.31 2.75 8.21
N GLY A 205 22.85 2.07 9.25
CA GLY A 205 22.58 2.68 10.55
C GLY A 205 21.42 3.65 10.62
N LEU A 206 20.57 3.77 9.59
CA LEU A 206 19.45 4.74 9.55
C LEU A 206 18.50 4.61 10.75
N PHE A 207 18.24 3.40 11.22
CA PHE A 207 17.38 3.15 12.37
C PHE A 207 18.12 3.28 13.71
N ARG A 208 19.42 2.98 13.74
CA ARG A 208 20.27 3.13 14.92
C ARG A 208 20.48 4.61 15.27
N ASP A 209 20.74 5.43 14.25
CA ASP A 209 21.10 6.83 14.40
C ASP A 209 19.88 7.76 14.44
N GLY A 210 18.68 7.20 14.20
CA GLY A 210 17.41 7.90 14.30
C GLY A 210 17.16 8.42 15.72
N SER A 211 16.87 9.72 15.86
CA SER A 211 16.60 10.33 17.16
C SER A 211 15.26 9.86 17.73
N ARG A 212 15.27 9.28 18.92
CA ARG A 212 14.04 8.95 19.67
C ARG A 212 13.18 10.18 20.02
N GLY A 213 13.76 11.38 19.95
CA GLY A 213 13.08 12.65 20.19
C GLY A 213 12.28 13.14 18.97
N SER A 214 12.67 12.79 17.75
CA SER A 214 11.96 13.17 16.51
C SER A 214 10.64 12.43 16.34
N SER A 215 10.48 11.26 16.95
CA SER A 215 9.21 10.53 16.96
C SER A 215 8.09 11.26 17.75
N ARG A 216 8.42 12.26 18.57
CA ARG A 216 7.43 13.12 19.25
C ARG A 216 6.81 14.17 18.33
N CYS A 217 7.45 14.48 17.19
CA CYS A 217 6.90 15.44 16.22
C CYS A 217 5.70 14.90 15.46
N CYS A 218 5.53 13.58 15.40
CA CYS A 218 4.40 12.93 14.72
C CYS A 218 3.25 12.55 15.67
N GLY A 219 3.12 13.20 16.84
CA GLY A 219 2.09 12.90 17.83
C GLY A 219 2.21 11.48 18.43
N ALA A 220 1.99 11.36 19.74
CA ALA A 220 2.15 10.08 20.45
C ALA A 220 1.22 8.94 19.95
N ASP A 221 0.27 9.24 19.09
CA ASP A 221 -0.75 8.33 18.58
C ASP A 221 -0.43 7.75 17.18
N CYS A 222 0.56 8.29 16.47
CA CYS A 222 0.97 7.73 15.16
C CYS A 222 1.67 6.36 15.27
N TRP A 223 2.07 5.96 16.47
CA TRP A 223 2.94 4.81 16.70
C TRP A 223 2.35 3.74 17.62
N ARG A 224 1.07 3.84 17.95
CA ARG A 224 0.36 2.81 18.74
C ARG A 224 -0.35 1.79 17.88
#